data_a159b75b0493a50da8594f82cb44bd70
#
_entry.id   a159b75b0493a50da8594f82cb44bd70
#
_cell.length_a   1.000
_cell.length_b   1.000
_cell.length_c   1.000
_cell.angle_alpha   90.00
_cell.angle_beta   90.00
_cell.angle_gamma   90.00
#
_symmetry.space_group_name_H-M   'P 1'
#
loop_
_entity.id
_entity.type
_entity.pdbx_description
1 polymer ?
#
loop_
_entity_poly.entity_id
_entity_poly.type
_entity_poly.pdbx_seq_one_letter_code
_entity_poly.pdbx_strand_id
1 'polypeptide(L)'
;MKLYNTLTKTKEEFVPLHPGEVRMYSCGPTVYNYFHIGNARPFIIFDVFRRYMEYKGYKVTFVQNFTDIDDKMIQRAKEEGITVKELAEKFIEEYFKDADALGIRRADYHPRATEHIDDIIEFIQ
;
A
#
# COMPACT_ATOMS: atom_id res chain seq x y z
N MET A 1 -4.31 -19.47 13.32
CA MET A 1 -3.67 -19.33 11.99
C MET A 1 -2.20 -19.00 12.19
N LYS A 2 -1.32 -19.65 11.41
CA LYS A 2 0.13 -19.40 11.52
C LYS A 2 0.63 -18.53 10.38
N LEU A 3 1.39 -17.50 10.72
CA LEU A 3 2.09 -16.63 9.78
C LEU A 3 3.60 -16.75 9.98
N TYR A 4 4.37 -16.54 8.91
CA TYR A 4 5.81 -16.45 9.01
C TYR A 4 6.19 -15.05 9.54
N ASN A 5 6.89 -15.03 10.66
CA ASN A 5 7.40 -13.80 11.24
C ASN A 5 8.87 -13.62 10.85
N THR A 6 9.17 -12.58 10.09
CA THR A 6 10.52 -12.29 9.62
C THR A 6 11.48 -11.96 10.78
N LEU A 7 10.98 -11.38 11.87
CA LEU A 7 11.79 -11.02 13.03
C LEU A 7 12.32 -12.27 13.74
N THR A 8 11.46 -13.26 13.97
CA THR A 8 11.83 -14.51 14.64
C THR A 8 12.25 -15.62 13.68
N LYS A 9 12.06 -15.40 12.36
CA LYS A 9 12.34 -16.36 11.27
C LYS A 9 11.60 -17.70 11.42
N THR A 10 10.46 -17.69 12.08
CA THR A 10 9.63 -18.89 12.32
C THR A 10 8.17 -18.66 11.93
N LYS A 11 7.43 -19.76 11.73
CA LYS A 11 5.97 -19.72 11.63
C LYS A 11 5.35 -19.74 13.01
N GLU A 12 4.65 -18.69 13.38
CA GLU A 12 4.05 -18.48 14.68
C GLU A 12 2.53 -18.35 14.58
N GLU A 13 1.83 -18.64 15.65
CA GLU A 13 0.40 -18.33 15.74
C GLU A 13 0.20 -16.82 15.67
N PHE A 14 -0.73 -16.41 14.79
CA PHE A 14 -1.10 -15.01 14.71
C PHE A 14 -1.90 -14.61 15.95
N VAL A 15 -1.36 -13.67 16.70
CA VAL A 15 -2.02 -13.05 17.87
C VAL A 15 -2.16 -11.56 17.57
N PRO A 16 -3.38 -11.03 17.47
CA PRO A 16 -3.57 -9.61 17.22
C PRO A 16 -3.17 -8.78 18.43
N LEU A 17 -2.62 -7.58 18.22
CA LEU A 17 -2.26 -6.64 19.29
C LEU A 17 -3.49 -6.18 20.10
N HIS A 18 -4.65 -6.09 19.45
CA HIS A 18 -5.91 -5.78 20.09
C HIS A 18 -6.90 -6.92 19.81
N PRO A 19 -7.55 -7.47 20.85
CA PRO A 19 -8.53 -8.55 20.65
C PRO A 19 -9.61 -8.17 19.64
N GLY A 20 -9.85 -9.03 18.66
CA GLY A 20 -10.86 -8.81 17.62
C GLY A 20 -10.48 -7.83 16.50
N GLU A 21 -9.31 -7.22 16.55
CA GLU A 21 -8.85 -6.26 15.52
C GLU A 21 -7.58 -6.74 14.83
N VAL A 22 -7.51 -6.52 13.52
CA VAL A 22 -6.29 -6.70 12.72
C VAL A 22 -5.96 -5.36 12.06
N ARG A 23 -4.78 -4.86 12.35
CA ARG A 23 -4.25 -3.67 11.70
C ARG A 23 -3.11 -4.10 10.78
N MET A 24 -3.24 -3.80 9.50
CA MET A 24 -2.24 -4.18 8.51
C MET A 24 -1.80 -2.99 7.69
N TYR A 25 -0.53 -2.99 7.37
CA TYR A 25 0.09 -2.04 6.46
C TYR A 25 0.80 -2.79 5.36
N SER A 26 0.65 -2.33 4.14
CA SER A 26 1.48 -2.80 3.02
C SER A 26 2.02 -1.61 2.25
N CYS A 27 3.26 -1.77 1.75
CA CYS A 27 3.81 -0.80 0.82
C CYS A 27 2.97 -0.79 -0.45
N GLY A 28 2.56 0.40 -0.87
CA GLY A 28 1.88 0.60 -2.14
C GLY A 28 2.85 0.88 -3.29
N PRO A 29 2.34 1.23 -4.47
CA PRO A 29 3.17 1.51 -5.63
C PRO A 29 3.88 2.87 -5.53
N THR A 30 5.03 2.98 -6.20
CA THR A 30 5.57 4.27 -6.62
C THR A 30 4.82 4.69 -7.89
N VAL A 31 4.14 5.83 -7.83
CA VAL A 31 3.16 6.24 -8.85
C VAL A 31 3.80 7.03 -10.01
N TYR A 32 4.78 6.41 -10.66
CA TYR A 32 5.46 6.98 -11.83
C TYR A 32 5.07 6.29 -13.15
N ASN A 33 4.40 5.14 -13.09
CA ASN A 33 4.01 4.35 -14.25
C ASN A 33 2.86 3.40 -13.89
N TYR A 34 2.24 2.77 -14.90
CA TYR A 34 1.34 1.63 -14.69
C TYR A 34 2.04 0.53 -13.92
N PHE A 35 1.33 -0.14 -13.01
CA PHE A 35 1.93 -1.26 -12.33
C PHE A 35 1.94 -2.51 -13.22
N HIS A 36 3.01 -3.27 -13.12
CA HIS A 36 3.16 -4.54 -13.83
C HIS A 36 2.38 -5.64 -13.08
N ILE A 37 1.96 -6.70 -13.79
CA ILE A 37 1.25 -7.85 -13.19
C ILE A 37 2.01 -8.47 -11.99
N GLY A 38 3.33 -8.40 -11.98
CA GLY A 38 4.14 -8.82 -10.85
C GLY A 38 3.89 -7.98 -9.58
N ASN A 39 3.58 -6.68 -9.74
CA ASN A 39 3.21 -5.81 -8.64
C ASN A 39 1.76 -6.05 -8.17
N ALA A 40 0.88 -6.54 -9.03
CA ALA A 40 -0.48 -6.91 -8.67
C ALA A 40 -0.52 -8.07 -7.67
N ARG A 41 0.45 -8.97 -7.72
CA ARG A 41 0.51 -10.16 -6.85
C ARG A 41 0.42 -9.82 -5.35
N PRO A 42 1.28 -8.97 -4.76
CA PRO A 42 1.14 -8.60 -3.36
C PRO A 42 -0.19 -7.91 -3.06
N PHE A 43 -0.71 -7.06 -3.95
CA PHE A 43 -1.98 -6.38 -3.74
C PHE A 43 -3.14 -7.35 -3.64
N ILE A 44 -3.19 -8.35 -4.52
CA ILE A 44 -4.20 -9.43 -4.49
C ILE A 44 -4.04 -10.27 -3.21
N ILE A 45 -2.82 -10.64 -2.84
CA ILE A 45 -2.57 -11.46 -1.64
C ILE A 45 -3.03 -10.73 -0.38
N PHE A 46 -2.75 -9.44 -0.25
CA PHE A 46 -3.18 -8.65 0.91
C PHE A 46 -4.69 -8.43 0.94
N ASP A 47 -5.34 -8.28 -0.22
CA ASP A 47 -6.80 -8.22 -0.29
C ASP A 47 -7.45 -9.55 0.12
N VAL A 48 -6.92 -10.68 -0.35
CA VAL A 48 -7.37 -12.01 0.06
C VAL A 48 -7.16 -12.22 1.56
N PHE A 49 -6.01 -11.82 2.09
CA PHE A 49 -5.74 -11.91 3.52
C PHE A 49 -6.73 -11.06 4.34
N ARG A 50 -6.97 -9.81 3.93
CA ARG A 50 -7.97 -8.93 4.55
C ARG A 50 -9.34 -9.59 4.59
N ARG A 51 -9.84 -10.07 3.44
CA ARG A 51 -11.14 -10.75 3.35
C ARG A 51 -11.21 -12.00 4.22
N TYR A 52 -10.14 -12.76 4.28
CA TYR A 52 -10.06 -13.95 5.13
C TYR A 52 -10.14 -13.57 6.63
N MET A 53 -9.44 -12.54 7.07
CA MET A 53 -9.48 -12.10 8.46
C MET A 53 -10.86 -11.55 8.84
N GLU A 54 -11.51 -10.81 7.95
CA GLU A 54 -12.90 -10.37 8.12
C GLU A 54 -13.87 -11.57 8.21
N TYR A 55 -13.70 -12.55 7.33
CA TYR A 55 -14.47 -13.81 7.38
C TYR A 55 -14.27 -14.54 8.72
N LYS A 56 -13.09 -14.46 9.33
CA LYS A 56 -12.80 -15.00 10.67
C LYS A 56 -13.38 -14.16 11.80
N GLY A 57 -14.09 -13.07 11.52
CA GLY A 57 -14.73 -12.21 12.49
C GLY A 57 -13.88 -11.07 13.04
N TYR A 58 -12.71 -10.82 12.47
CA TYR A 58 -11.89 -9.68 12.86
C TYR A 58 -12.35 -8.40 12.17
N LYS A 59 -12.30 -7.28 12.89
CA LYS A 59 -12.33 -5.95 12.29
C LYS A 59 -10.96 -5.64 11.71
N VAL A 60 -10.88 -5.47 10.39
CA VAL A 60 -9.61 -5.20 9.72
C VAL A 60 -9.52 -3.72 9.35
N THR A 61 -8.39 -3.10 9.71
CA THR A 61 -7.99 -1.79 9.21
C THR A 61 -6.77 -1.98 8.33
N PHE A 62 -6.87 -1.62 7.06
CA PHE A 62 -5.81 -1.77 6.08
C PHE A 62 -5.32 -0.42 5.58
N VAL A 63 -4.03 -0.19 5.67
CA VAL A 63 -3.33 1.00 5.17
C VAL A 63 -2.38 0.59 4.06
N GLN A 64 -2.45 1.29 2.93
CA GLN A 64 -1.52 1.13 1.82
C GLN A 64 -1.14 2.51 1.29
N ASN A 65 0.13 2.87 1.39
CA ASN A 65 0.59 4.19 0.97
C ASN A 65 0.74 4.31 -0.56
N PHE A 66 0.86 5.56 -1.02
CA PHE A 66 1.45 5.88 -2.31
C PHE A 66 2.79 6.58 -2.11
N THR A 67 3.81 6.11 -2.83
CA THR A 67 5.08 6.84 -2.94
C THR A 67 4.94 7.78 -4.13
N ASP A 68 4.60 9.03 -3.84
CA ASP A 68 4.28 10.07 -4.82
C ASP A 68 5.44 11.08 -5.00
N ILE A 69 6.61 10.75 -4.46
CA ILE A 69 7.88 11.43 -4.72
C ILE A 69 9.02 10.42 -4.72
N ASP A 70 9.82 10.42 -5.79
CA ASP A 70 10.95 9.51 -6.01
C ASP A 70 11.78 10.06 -7.19
N ASP A 71 13.05 9.72 -7.29
CA ASP A 71 13.92 10.19 -8.38
C ASP A 71 13.38 9.81 -9.77
N LYS A 72 12.78 8.62 -9.90
CA LYS A 72 12.15 8.16 -11.15
C LYS A 72 10.96 9.03 -11.53
N MET A 73 10.20 9.51 -10.55
CA MET A 73 9.08 10.42 -10.79
C MET A 73 9.56 11.78 -11.27
N ILE A 74 10.62 12.31 -10.66
CA ILE A 74 11.21 13.60 -11.04
C ILE A 74 11.73 13.52 -12.49
N GLN A 75 12.43 12.45 -12.83
CA GLN A 75 12.96 12.23 -14.16
C GLN A 75 11.81 12.15 -15.19
N ARG A 76 10.80 11.33 -14.93
CA ARG A 76 9.69 11.13 -15.84
C ARG A 76 8.82 12.40 -16.01
N ALA A 77 8.58 13.13 -14.92
CA ALA A 77 7.86 14.40 -15.00
C ALA A 77 8.57 15.40 -15.91
N LYS A 78 9.91 15.46 -15.84
CA LYS A 78 10.72 16.29 -16.76
C LYS A 78 10.59 15.84 -18.22
N GLU A 79 10.61 14.53 -18.47
CA GLU A 79 10.46 13.96 -19.82
C GLU A 79 9.06 14.25 -20.42
N GLU A 80 8.01 14.19 -19.61
CA GLU A 80 6.63 14.47 -20.01
C GLU A 80 6.30 15.99 -20.00
N GLY A 81 7.18 16.84 -19.44
CA GLY A 81 6.95 18.29 -19.35
C GLY A 81 5.84 18.69 -18.39
N ILE A 82 5.60 17.87 -17.35
CA ILE A 82 4.57 18.07 -16.31
C ILE A 82 5.20 18.14 -14.93
N THR A 83 4.43 18.51 -13.93
CA THR A 83 4.88 18.49 -12.54
C THR A 83 4.85 17.07 -11.97
N VAL A 84 5.66 16.81 -10.94
CA VAL A 84 5.65 15.52 -10.21
C VAL A 84 4.27 15.25 -9.62
N LYS A 85 3.57 16.29 -9.16
CA LYS A 85 2.21 16.17 -8.63
C LYS A 85 1.21 15.71 -9.71
N GLU A 86 1.23 16.32 -10.88
CA GLU A 86 0.35 15.92 -12.00
C GLU A 86 0.65 14.48 -12.43
N LEU A 87 1.91 14.08 -12.46
CA LEU A 87 2.32 12.72 -12.75
C LEU A 87 1.75 11.75 -11.71
N ALA A 88 1.89 12.08 -10.42
CA ALA A 88 1.38 11.26 -9.31
C ALA A 88 -0.14 11.09 -9.39
N GLU A 89 -0.90 12.16 -9.56
CA GLU A 89 -2.37 12.10 -9.70
C GLU A 89 -2.79 11.19 -10.85
N LYS A 90 -2.18 11.37 -12.02
CA LYS A 90 -2.43 10.53 -13.20
C LYS A 90 -2.27 9.03 -12.89
N PHE A 91 -1.14 8.64 -12.29
CA PHE A 91 -0.86 7.23 -12.04
C PHE A 91 -1.56 6.65 -10.80
N ILE A 92 -1.98 7.47 -9.85
CA ILE A 92 -2.89 7.05 -8.78
C ILE A 92 -4.26 6.68 -9.38
N GLU A 93 -4.80 7.48 -10.29
CA GLU A 93 -6.05 7.16 -10.99
C GLU A 93 -5.94 5.86 -11.79
N GLU A 94 -4.86 5.69 -12.55
CA GLU A 94 -4.61 4.47 -13.32
C GLU A 94 -4.42 3.25 -12.41
N TYR A 95 -3.74 3.41 -11.26
CA TYR A 95 -3.65 2.36 -10.25
C TYR A 95 -5.03 1.90 -9.80
N PHE A 96 -5.93 2.82 -9.47
CA PHE A 96 -7.25 2.44 -9.02
C PHE A 96 -8.08 1.77 -10.11
N LYS A 97 -8.00 2.21 -11.37
CA LYS A 97 -8.67 1.54 -12.49
C LYS A 97 -8.22 0.08 -12.62
N ASP A 98 -6.92 -0.16 -12.59
CA ASP A 98 -6.37 -1.50 -12.75
C ASP A 98 -6.67 -2.38 -11.51
N ALA A 99 -6.55 -1.82 -10.31
CA ALA A 99 -6.86 -2.53 -9.07
C ALA A 99 -8.35 -2.90 -8.98
N ASP A 100 -9.24 -1.97 -9.33
CA ASP A 100 -10.69 -2.21 -9.37
C ASP A 100 -11.05 -3.27 -10.42
N ALA A 101 -10.40 -3.25 -11.60
CA ALA A 101 -10.58 -4.26 -12.64
C ALA A 101 -10.12 -5.67 -12.20
N LEU A 102 -9.11 -5.75 -11.32
CA LEU A 102 -8.66 -7.00 -10.69
C LEU A 102 -9.53 -7.43 -9.50
N GLY A 103 -10.56 -6.65 -9.14
CA GLY A 103 -11.41 -6.91 -7.98
C GLY A 103 -10.73 -6.69 -6.63
N ILE A 104 -9.62 -5.98 -6.60
CA ILE A 104 -8.89 -5.62 -5.39
C ILE A 104 -9.67 -4.52 -4.66
N ARG A 105 -10.03 -4.75 -3.42
CA ARG A 105 -10.70 -3.76 -2.59
C ARG A 105 -9.70 -2.68 -2.14
N ARG A 106 -10.08 -1.42 -2.28
CA ARG A 106 -9.27 -0.30 -1.83
C ARG A 106 -8.96 -0.41 -0.34
N ALA A 107 -7.78 0.01 0.08
CA ALA A 107 -7.43 0.11 1.49
C ALA A 107 -8.33 1.15 2.20
N ASP A 108 -8.40 1.09 3.51
CA ASP A 108 -9.17 2.07 4.29
C ASP A 108 -8.49 3.45 4.25
N TYR A 109 -7.15 3.44 4.12
CA TYR A 109 -6.34 4.65 3.99
C TYR A 109 -5.24 4.45 2.96
N HIS A 110 -5.05 5.48 2.13
CA HIS A 110 -3.96 5.58 1.15
C HIS A 110 -3.14 6.86 1.40
N PRO A 111 -2.32 6.91 2.47
CA PRO A 111 -1.50 8.08 2.74
C PRO A 111 -0.48 8.29 1.61
N ARG A 112 -0.22 9.55 1.28
CA ARG A 112 0.80 9.95 0.31
C ARG A 112 2.06 10.40 1.05
N ALA A 113 3.22 10.02 0.55
CA ALA A 113 4.48 10.38 1.19
C ALA A 113 4.65 11.91 1.31
N THR A 114 4.25 12.66 0.27
CA THR A 114 4.37 14.13 0.27
C THR A 114 3.46 14.83 1.28
N GLU A 115 2.36 14.20 1.68
CA GLU A 115 1.42 14.76 2.67
C GLU A 115 1.86 14.52 4.12
N HIS A 116 2.90 13.70 4.34
CA HIS A 116 3.39 13.28 5.66
C HIS A 116 4.86 13.62 5.92
N ILE A 117 5.41 14.59 5.18
CA ILE A 117 6.83 14.98 5.34
C ILE A 117 7.10 15.50 6.75
N ASP A 118 6.23 16.32 7.31
CA ASP A 118 6.39 16.86 8.64
C ASP A 118 6.32 15.77 9.72
N ASP A 119 5.39 14.82 9.57
CA ASP A 119 5.29 13.64 10.44
C ASP A 119 6.56 12.77 10.38
N ILE A 120 7.14 12.61 9.17
CA ILE A 120 8.39 11.87 8.97
C ILE A 120 9.55 12.58 9.66
N ILE A 121 9.64 13.90 9.54
CA ILE A 121 10.68 14.70 10.20
C ILE A 121 10.57 14.59 11.73
N GLU A 122 9.37 14.71 12.27
CA GLU A 122 9.11 14.56 13.71
C GLU A 122 9.48 13.16 14.21
N PHE A 123 9.19 12.13 13.42
CA PHE A 123 9.53 10.73 13.76
C PHE A 123 11.04 10.46 13.79
N ILE A 124 11.83 11.18 12.97
CA ILE A 124 13.29 11.00 12.89
C ILE A 124 14.01 11.71 14.04
N GLN A 125 13.47 12.78 14.60
CA GLN A 125 14.06 13.57 15.69
C GLN A 125 13.88 12.89 17.05
#